data_b534983fdc15d5f30af95200ef8a9681
#
_entry.id   b534983fdc15d5f30af95200ef8a9681
#
_cell.length_a   1.000
_cell.length_b   1.000
_cell.length_c   1.000
_cell.angle_alpha   90.00
_cell.angle_beta   90.00
_cell.angle_gamma   90.00
#
_symmetry.space_group_name_H-M   'P 1'
#
loop_
_entity.id
_entity.type
_entity.pdbx_description
1 polymer ?
#
loop_
_entity_poly.entity_id
_entity_poly.type
_entity_poly.pdbx_seq_one_letter_code
_entity_poly.pdbx_strand_id
1 'polypeptide(L)'
;MIRNLLFDWSGTLADDLPSVLRAVNGMLCAAGRPELTREEFKSRFRLPYTEFFEEMLPGTPLERLQQLYLDHFPHAHEGVELLPHAGEFIRYAAATGRRLVVLSSAPAQHVEAQAQALGVKDAFEVMRCGVIDKRTEIHTLLAELDMHAGETAFIGDMRHDIDAGKAAGVVTIATCTGYENAETLLTAAPDMLVADLSRLPVLLGGMQVRNDAMPVATVGALILNRAGEMLLIRTHKWSHRWGIPGGKIKRGETCEDALIREIAEETALALRDIEFVMVQDCIEPPEFQRSAHFLLLNYVAHCADDQQQVVLNEEAQAFQWLPLADALRVDLNMPTRILIGECVRRGLVS
;
A
#
# COMPACT_ATOMS: atom_id res chain seq x y z
N MET A 1 8.73 -0.65 3.27
CA MET A 1 7.34 -1.21 3.09
C MET A 1 6.72 -1.36 4.46
N ILE A 2 5.48 -0.91 4.65
CA ILE A 2 4.80 -1.00 5.96
C ILE A 2 4.41 -2.46 6.24
N ARG A 3 4.93 -3.00 7.32
CA ARG A 3 4.71 -4.37 7.80
C ARG A 3 3.88 -4.42 9.06
N ASN A 4 3.92 -3.35 9.87
CA ASN A 4 3.25 -3.27 11.15
C ASN A 4 2.21 -2.16 11.10
N LEU A 5 1.00 -2.45 11.61
CA LEU A 5 -0.10 -1.51 11.68
C LEU A 5 -0.54 -1.37 13.14
N LEU A 6 -0.35 -0.19 13.70
CA LEU A 6 -0.94 0.21 14.96
C LEU A 6 -2.26 0.91 14.67
N PHE A 7 -3.28 0.61 15.46
CA PHE A 7 -4.59 1.23 15.34
C PHE A 7 -5.01 1.84 16.67
N ASP A 8 -5.57 3.04 16.63
CA ASP A 8 -6.52 3.39 17.66
C ASP A 8 -7.80 2.55 17.49
N TRP A 9 -8.63 2.52 18.52
CA TRP A 9 -9.86 1.73 18.53
C TRP A 9 -11.08 2.58 18.24
N SER A 10 -11.40 3.49 19.18
CA SER A 10 -12.61 4.32 19.19
C SER A 10 -12.57 5.38 18.08
N GLY A 11 -13.55 5.39 17.18
CA GLY A 11 -13.55 6.33 16.05
C GLY A 11 -12.63 5.97 14.90
N THR A 12 -11.76 4.96 15.06
CA THR A 12 -10.86 4.44 14.03
C THR A 12 -11.32 3.09 13.50
N LEU A 13 -11.57 2.12 14.37
CA LEU A 13 -12.07 0.78 14.03
C LEU A 13 -13.52 0.57 14.46
N ALA A 14 -13.92 1.10 15.62
CA ALA A 14 -15.23 0.92 16.21
C ALA A 14 -15.99 2.26 16.31
N ASP A 15 -17.29 2.25 15.96
CA ASP A 15 -18.21 3.35 16.21
C ASP A 15 -18.82 3.21 17.59
N ASP A 16 -18.05 3.58 18.61
CA ASP A 16 -18.47 3.56 20.00
C ASP A 16 -18.82 4.96 20.55
N LEU A 17 -18.68 6.01 19.77
CA LEU A 17 -18.95 7.39 20.18
C LEU A 17 -20.33 7.58 20.83
N PRO A 18 -21.44 7.00 20.34
CA PRO A 18 -22.73 7.13 21.01
C PRO A 18 -22.73 6.55 22.43
N SER A 19 -22.03 5.45 22.63
CA SER A 19 -21.92 4.77 23.94
C SER A 19 -20.99 5.49 24.89
N VAL A 20 -19.88 6.00 24.39
CA VAL A 20 -18.94 6.87 25.15
C VAL A 20 -19.65 8.14 25.63
N LEU A 21 -20.40 8.82 24.75
CA LEU A 21 -21.14 10.02 25.10
C LEU A 21 -22.21 9.74 26.18
N ARG A 22 -22.94 8.62 26.10
CA ARG A 22 -23.88 8.21 27.14
C ARG A 22 -23.19 8.01 28.49
N ALA A 23 -22.04 7.34 28.51
CA ALA A 23 -21.28 7.12 29.73
C ALA A 23 -20.79 8.44 30.33
N VAL A 24 -20.23 9.33 29.54
CA VAL A 24 -19.78 10.65 29.97
C VAL A 24 -20.95 11.47 30.51
N ASN A 25 -22.08 11.50 29.83
CA ASN A 25 -23.27 12.22 30.32
C ASN A 25 -23.81 11.63 31.62
N GLY A 26 -23.78 10.29 31.78
CA GLY A 26 -24.09 9.67 33.07
C GLY A 26 -23.18 10.13 34.20
N MET A 27 -21.87 10.24 33.96
CA MET A 27 -20.92 10.79 34.93
C MET A 27 -21.21 12.25 35.26
N LEU A 28 -21.49 13.08 34.24
CA LEU A 28 -21.83 14.50 34.42
C LEU A 28 -23.12 14.68 35.23
N CYS A 29 -24.19 13.95 34.89
CA CYS A 29 -25.45 13.97 35.63
C CYS A 29 -25.26 13.55 37.08
N ALA A 30 -24.48 12.49 37.35
CA ALA A 30 -24.17 12.07 38.73
C ALA A 30 -23.42 13.12 39.53
N ALA A 31 -22.69 14.02 38.88
CA ALA A 31 -21.99 15.15 39.45
C ALA A 31 -22.84 16.47 39.46
N GLY A 32 -24.11 16.40 39.06
CA GLY A 32 -24.98 17.56 38.94
C GLY A 32 -24.60 18.56 37.86
N ARG A 33 -23.89 18.06 36.80
CA ARG A 33 -23.50 18.85 35.63
C ARG A 33 -24.47 18.60 34.48
N PRO A 34 -24.64 19.56 33.53
CA PRO A 34 -25.47 19.37 32.36
C PRO A 34 -24.86 18.32 31.44
N GLU A 35 -25.72 17.62 30.71
CA GLU A 35 -25.33 16.73 29.61
C GLU A 35 -24.73 17.53 28.47
N LEU A 36 -23.85 16.86 27.71
CA LEU A 36 -23.29 17.40 26.50
C LEU A 36 -24.04 16.82 25.29
N THR A 37 -24.28 17.65 24.28
CA THR A 37 -24.65 17.21 22.95
C THR A 37 -23.45 16.53 22.28
N ARG A 38 -23.69 15.82 21.16
CA ARG A 38 -22.61 15.19 20.38
C ARG A 38 -21.60 16.23 19.89
N GLU A 39 -22.10 17.37 19.43
CA GLU A 39 -21.29 18.47 18.91
C GLU A 39 -20.43 19.10 20.03
N GLU A 40 -21.03 19.36 21.19
CA GLU A 40 -20.30 19.87 22.34
C GLU A 40 -19.25 18.90 22.86
N PHE A 41 -19.58 17.59 22.90
CA PHE A 41 -18.63 16.57 23.28
C PHE A 41 -17.46 16.54 22.30
N LYS A 42 -17.69 16.44 20.99
CA LYS A 42 -16.63 16.44 19.97
C LYS A 42 -15.77 17.70 19.97
N SER A 43 -16.34 18.85 20.31
CA SER A 43 -15.60 20.12 20.36
C SER A 43 -14.69 20.25 21.58
N ARG A 44 -15.00 19.54 22.68
CA ARG A 44 -14.28 19.63 23.97
C ARG A 44 -13.41 18.42 24.24
N PHE A 45 -13.81 17.23 23.77
CA PHE A 45 -13.10 16.00 24.04
C PHE A 45 -11.70 16.03 23.42
N ARG A 46 -10.71 15.69 24.22
CA ARG A 46 -9.31 15.62 23.83
C ARG A 46 -8.58 14.54 24.62
N LEU A 47 -7.50 14.06 24.06
CA LEU A 47 -6.57 13.16 24.73
C LEU A 47 -5.29 13.92 25.12
N PRO A 48 -4.70 13.62 26.25
CA PRO A 48 -5.15 12.63 27.24
C PRO A 48 -6.49 13.00 27.89
N TYR A 49 -7.38 12.04 28.07
CA TYR A 49 -8.74 12.27 28.60
C TYR A 49 -8.76 12.92 30.00
N THR A 50 -7.65 12.88 30.72
CA THR A 50 -7.48 13.56 31.99
C THR A 50 -7.66 15.08 31.88
N GLU A 51 -7.22 15.68 30.77
CA GLU A 51 -7.40 17.12 30.52
C GLU A 51 -8.88 17.47 30.28
N PHE A 52 -9.60 16.63 29.54
CA PHE A 52 -11.03 16.80 29.33
C PHE A 52 -11.80 16.71 30.68
N PHE A 53 -11.50 15.70 31.51
CA PHE A 53 -12.18 15.52 32.75
C PHE A 53 -11.77 16.56 33.82
N GLU A 54 -10.57 17.12 33.79
CA GLU A 54 -10.22 18.25 34.66
C GLU A 54 -11.07 19.47 34.33
N GLU A 55 -11.46 19.69 33.09
CA GLU A 55 -12.40 20.74 32.69
C GLU A 55 -13.84 20.42 33.12
N MET A 56 -14.30 19.19 32.91
CA MET A 56 -15.70 18.81 33.12
C MET A 56 -16.01 18.43 34.56
N LEU A 57 -15.09 17.78 35.26
CA LEU A 57 -15.22 17.27 36.63
C LEU A 57 -13.96 17.63 37.46
N PRO A 58 -13.68 18.94 37.67
CA PRO A 58 -12.41 19.38 38.24
C PRO A 58 -12.16 18.79 39.64
N GLY A 59 -10.90 18.42 39.89
CA GLY A 59 -10.45 17.87 41.16
C GLY A 59 -10.90 16.42 41.44
N THR A 60 -11.51 15.74 40.49
CA THR A 60 -11.88 14.32 40.63
C THR A 60 -10.66 13.43 40.43
N PRO A 61 -10.24 12.59 41.40
CA PRO A 61 -9.10 11.71 41.27
C PRO A 61 -9.25 10.77 40.08
N LEU A 62 -8.12 10.44 39.38
CA LEU A 62 -8.10 9.60 38.19
C LEU A 62 -8.78 8.23 38.41
N GLU A 63 -8.47 7.56 39.50
CA GLU A 63 -9.09 6.27 39.86
C GLU A 63 -10.63 6.40 39.98
N ARG A 64 -11.11 7.50 40.52
CA ARG A 64 -12.55 7.75 40.63
C ARG A 64 -13.18 8.03 39.26
N LEU A 65 -12.51 8.76 38.38
CA LEU A 65 -12.96 8.97 37.01
C LEU A 65 -13.08 7.66 36.26
N GLN A 66 -12.06 6.81 36.36
CA GLN A 66 -12.05 5.49 35.71
C GLN A 66 -13.19 4.60 36.24
N GLN A 67 -13.40 4.57 37.56
CA GLN A 67 -14.49 3.80 38.15
C GLN A 67 -15.86 4.33 37.70
N LEU A 68 -16.07 5.63 37.73
CA LEU A 68 -17.34 6.27 37.29
C LEU A 68 -17.61 5.94 35.80
N TYR A 69 -16.58 6.00 34.96
CA TYR A 69 -16.73 5.65 33.55
C TYR A 69 -17.19 4.20 33.38
N LEU A 70 -16.54 3.25 34.06
CA LEU A 70 -16.93 1.86 34.03
C LEU A 70 -18.35 1.60 34.56
N ASP A 71 -18.74 2.30 35.65
CA ASP A 71 -20.06 2.19 36.25
C ASP A 71 -21.18 2.65 35.28
N HIS A 72 -20.89 3.65 34.44
CA HIS A 72 -21.82 4.19 33.45
C HIS A 72 -21.72 3.57 32.08
N PHE A 73 -20.79 2.63 31.88
CA PHE A 73 -20.58 1.93 30.62
C PHE A 73 -20.51 0.39 30.82
N PRO A 74 -21.49 -0.22 31.53
CA PRO A 74 -21.38 -1.64 31.92
C PRO A 74 -21.46 -2.62 30.73
N HIS A 75 -22.12 -2.24 29.65
CA HIS A 75 -22.33 -3.06 28.44
C HIS A 75 -21.62 -2.46 27.24
N ALA A 76 -20.29 -2.34 27.35
CA ALA A 76 -19.47 -1.63 26.40
C ALA A 76 -19.54 -2.15 24.94
N HIS A 77 -19.97 -3.39 24.72
CA HIS A 77 -20.12 -4.01 23.40
C HIS A 77 -21.51 -3.81 22.78
N GLU A 78 -22.53 -3.39 23.56
CA GLU A 78 -23.88 -3.23 23.05
C GLU A 78 -24.00 -1.98 22.16
N GLY A 79 -24.51 -2.20 20.94
CA GLY A 79 -24.72 -1.12 19.97
C GLY A 79 -23.44 -0.51 19.39
N VAL A 80 -22.30 -1.21 19.52
CA VAL A 80 -21.04 -0.86 18.87
C VAL A 80 -20.90 -1.68 17.58
N GLU A 81 -20.59 -1.00 16.50
CA GLU A 81 -20.35 -1.59 15.19
C GLU A 81 -18.95 -1.25 14.71
N LEU A 82 -18.44 -2.05 13.76
CA LEU A 82 -17.23 -1.66 13.04
C LEU A 82 -17.55 -0.44 12.17
N LEU A 83 -16.64 0.52 12.18
CA LEU A 83 -16.70 1.62 11.23
C LEU A 83 -16.65 1.12 9.78
N PRO A 84 -17.19 1.86 8.81
CA PRO A 84 -17.18 1.48 7.40
C PRO A 84 -15.78 1.06 6.94
N HIS A 85 -15.70 -0.09 6.26
CA HIS A 85 -14.47 -0.68 5.72
C HIS A 85 -13.43 -1.17 6.75
N ALA A 86 -13.63 -0.99 8.06
CA ALA A 86 -12.67 -1.43 9.08
C ALA A 86 -12.48 -2.96 9.06
N GLY A 87 -13.57 -3.73 9.05
CA GLY A 87 -13.51 -5.19 9.00
C GLY A 87 -12.88 -5.73 7.72
N GLU A 88 -13.12 -5.08 6.58
CA GLU A 88 -12.50 -5.44 5.29
C GLU A 88 -10.99 -5.17 5.33
N PHE A 89 -10.59 -4.02 5.88
CA PHE A 89 -9.19 -3.64 5.97
C PHE A 89 -8.41 -4.53 6.95
N ILE A 90 -8.98 -4.86 8.11
CA ILE A 90 -8.38 -5.81 9.08
C ILE A 90 -8.11 -7.16 8.40
N ARG A 91 -9.11 -7.73 7.68
CA ARG A 91 -8.94 -9.00 6.96
C ARG A 91 -7.89 -8.91 5.87
N TYR A 92 -7.88 -7.83 5.10
CA TYR A 92 -6.86 -7.60 4.07
C TYR A 92 -5.45 -7.53 4.69
N ALA A 93 -5.29 -6.75 5.75
CA ALA A 93 -3.99 -6.57 6.39
C ALA A 93 -3.45 -7.88 6.97
N ALA A 94 -4.30 -8.66 7.63
CA ALA A 94 -3.94 -9.99 8.15
C ALA A 94 -3.58 -10.97 7.01
N ALA A 95 -4.39 -11.02 5.94
CA ALA A 95 -4.15 -11.88 4.77
C ALA A 95 -2.86 -11.53 4.01
N THR A 96 -2.38 -10.29 4.12
CA THR A 96 -1.11 -9.84 3.51
C THR A 96 0.10 -9.98 4.45
N GLY A 97 -0.06 -10.66 5.59
CA GLY A 97 1.01 -10.95 6.53
C GLY A 97 1.49 -9.76 7.35
N ARG A 98 0.68 -8.71 7.47
CA ARG A 98 0.98 -7.58 8.35
C ARG A 98 0.66 -7.92 9.80
N ARG A 99 1.47 -7.41 10.71
CA ARG A 99 1.22 -7.48 12.16
C ARG A 99 0.25 -6.37 12.53
N LEU A 100 -0.83 -6.69 13.23
CA LEU A 100 -1.87 -5.76 13.65
C LEU A 100 -1.84 -5.61 15.15
N VAL A 101 -1.80 -4.38 15.65
CA VAL A 101 -1.73 -4.05 17.07
C VAL A 101 -2.71 -2.92 17.37
N VAL A 102 -3.39 -2.99 18.50
CA VAL A 102 -4.22 -1.87 19.00
C VAL A 102 -3.44 -1.10 20.05
N LEU A 103 -3.49 0.23 19.95
CA LEU A 103 -2.98 1.18 20.97
C LEU A 103 -4.08 2.19 21.29
N SER A 104 -4.82 1.96 22.35
CA SER A 104 -6.03 2.72 22.68
C SER A 104 -6.04 3.27 24.11
N SER A 105 -6.69 4.45 24.28
CA SER A 105 -6.95 5.02 25.58
C SER A 105 -8.22 4.46 26.26
N ALA A 106 -9.06 3.74 25.51
CA ALA A 106 -10.25 3.10 26.06
C ALA A 106 -9.88 1.94 27.02
N PRO A 107 -10.68 1.67 28.06
CA PRO A 107 -10.41 0.59 29.01
C PRO A 107 -10.27 -0.77 28.35
N ALA A 108 -9.29 -1.57 28.75
CA ALA A 108 -8.98 -2.86 28.15
C ALA A 108 -10.21 -3.79 28.10
N GLN A 109 -10.95 -3.90 29.19
CA GLN A 109 -12.16 -4.72 29.25
C GLN A 109 -13.23 -4.32 28.24
N HIS A 110 -13.34 -3.02 27.90
CA HIS A 110 -14.31 -2.54 26.90
C HIS A 110 -13.85 -2.90 25.48
N VAL A 111 -12.60 -2.58 25.14
CA VAL A 111 -12.04 -2.87 23.81
C VAL A 111 -12.05 -4.37 23.55
N GLU A 112 -11.67 -5.18 24.51
CA GLU A 112 -11.67 -6.65 24.37
C GLU A 112 -13.08 -7.22 24.17
N ALA A 113 -14.08 -6.75 24.95
CA ALA A 113 -15.46 -7.16 24.81
C ALA A 113 -16.05 -6.76 23.43
N GLN A 114 -15.76 -5.53 22.98
CA GLN A 114 -16.15 -5.04 21.67
C GLN A 114 -15.48 -5.85 20.55
N ALA A 115 -14.15 -6.05 20.59
CA ALA A 115 -13.41 -6.81 19.59
C ALA A 115 -13.90 -8.26 19.47
N GLN A 116 -14.22 -8.87 20.61
CA GLN A 116 -14.79 -10.22 20.64
C GLN A 116 -16.17 -10.26 20.01
N ALA A 117 -17.07 -9.33 20.38
CA ALA A 117 -18.44 -9.25 19.84
C ALA A 117 -18.45 -8.94 18.34
N LEU A 118 -17.50 -8.11 17.87
CA LEU A 118 -17.32 -7.74 16.46
C LEU A 118 -16.56 -8.82 15.65
N GLY A 119 -16.07 -9.89 16.28
CA GLY A 119 -15.39 -10.99 15.61
C GLY A 119 -14.03 -10.64 15.01
N VAL A 120 -13.33 -9.64 15.56
CA VAL A 120 -12.03 -9.17 15.06
C VAL A 120 -10.87 -9.33 16.04
N LYS A 121 -11.14 -9.80 17.27
CA LYS A 121 -10.13 -9.89 18.34
C LYS A 121 -8.90 -10.70 17.91
N ASP A 122 -9.10 -11.84 17.26
CA ASP A 122 -8.03 -12.77 16.89
C ASP A 122 -7.14 -12.27 15.74
N ALA A 123 -7.51 -11.15 15.11
CA ALA A 123 -6.69 -10.53 14.09
C ALA A 123 -5.53 -9.71 14.68
N PHE A 124 -5.61 -9.33 15.95
CA PHE A 124 -4.61 -8.48 16.60
C PHE A 124 -3.63 -9.30 17.42
N GLU A 125 -2.34 -9.07 17.20
CA GLU A 125 -1.25 -9.70 17.96
C GLU A 125 -1.24 -9.22 19.41
N VAL A 126 -1.46 -7.91 19.61
CA VAL A 126 -1.52 -7.26 20.93
C VAL A 126 -2.59 -6.19 20.93
N MET A 127 -3.29 -6.06 22.04
CA MET A 127 -4.23 -4.97 22.31
C MET A 127 -3.77 -4.22 23.56
N ARG A 128 -3.00 -3.15 23.37
CA ARG A 128 -2.53 -2.25 24.42
C ARG A 128 -3.58 -1.17 24.66
N CYS A 129 -4.37 -1.34 25.72
CA CYS A 129 -5.53 -0.50 26.03
C CYS A 129 -5.41 0.14 27.41
N GLY A 130 -6.28 1.12 27.70
CA GLY A 130 -6.23 1.90 28.95
C GLY A 130 -5.05 2.85 29.04
N VAL A 131 -4.47 3.21 27.90
CA VAL A 131 -3.29 4.06 27.81
C VAL A 131 -3.69 5.52 28.04
N ILE A 132 -3.09 6.18 29.02
CA ILE A 132 -3.36 7.58 29.32
C ILE A 132 -2.72 8.49 28.26
N ASP A 133 -1.45 8.28 27.97
CA ASP A 133 -0.71 9.04 26.96
C ASP A 133 -0.01 8.11 25.98
N LYS A 134 -0.53 8.06 24.75
CA LYS A 134 0.00 7.22 23.68
C LYS A 134 1.40 7.65 23.22
N ARG A 135 1.78 8.92 23.42
CA ARG A 135 3.08 9.46 23.02
C ARG A 135 4.25 8.80 23.75
N THR A 136 4.04 8.39 24.99
CA THR A 136 5.03 7.65 25.78
C THR A 136 4.93 6.15 25.54
N GLU A 137 3.71 5.62 25.50
CA GLU A 137 3.47 4.17 25.41
C GLU A 137 3.90 3.56 24.08
N ILE A 138 3.78 4.31 22.99
CA ILE A 138 4.13 3.82 21.64
C ILE A 138 5.59 3.37 21.54
N HIS A 139 6.52 4.06 22.20
CA HIS A 139 7.94 3.69 22.19
C HIS A 139 8.18 2.36 22.89
N THR A 140 7.54 2.15 24.05
CA THR A 140 7.59 0.90 24.81
C THR A 140 7.03 -0.26 23.97
N LEU A 141 5.87 -0.03 23.35
CA LEU A 141 5.18 -1.03 22.54
C LEU A 141 6.00 -1.44 21.31
N LEU A 142 6.60 -0.49 20.61
CA LEU A 142 7.47 -0.77 19.46
C LEU A 142 8.71 -1.60 19.87
N ALA A 143 9.32 -1.26 21.01
CA ALA A 143 10.48 -1.99 21.53
C ALA A 143 10.11 -3.40 21.99
N GLU A 144 9.02 -3.57 22.74
CA GLU A 144 8.55 -4.89 23.22
C GLU A 144 8.22 -5.85 22.07
N LEU A 145 7.67 -5.33 20.97
CA LEU A 145 7.26 -6.12 19.81
C LEU A 145 8.32 -6.22 18.72
N ASP A 146 9.51 -5.64 18.92
CA ASP A 146 10.58 -5.56 17.91
C ASP A 146 10.05 -5.00 16.57
N MET A 147 9.34 -3.87 16.64
CA MET A 147 8.77 -3.18 15.48
C MET A 147 9.62 -1.97 15.09
N HIS A 148 10.19 -1.99 13.89
CA HIS A 148 10.93 -0.84 13.37
C HIS A 148 9.99 0.30 12.95
N ALA A 149 10.26 1.51 13.42
CA ALA A 149 9.45 2.70 13.11
C ALA A 149 9.26 2.91 11.59
N GLY A 150 10.31 2.77 10.79
CA GLY A 150 10.26 2.92 9.32
C GLY A 150 9.42 1.86 8.59
N GLU A 151 9.00 0.77 9.27
CA GLU A 151 8.12 -0.27 8.74
C GLU A 151 6.76 -0.28 9.43
N THR A 152 6.46 0.73 10.25
CA THR A 152 5.26 0.81 11.08
C THR A 152 4.42 2.02 10.69
N ALA A 153 3.10 1.85 10.62
CA ALA A 153 2.15 2.94 10.50
C ALA A 153 1.21 2.95 11.69
N PHE A 154 0.88 4.15 12.20
CA PHE A 154 -0.16 4.35 13.22
C PHE A 154 -1.36 5.06 12.60
N ILE A 155 -2.53 4.43 12.73
CA ILE A 155 -3.79 4.87 12.16
C ILE A 155 -4.70 5.31 13.31
N GLY A 156 -5.16 6.56 13.27
CA GLY A 156 -6.00 7.13 14.32
C GLY A 156 -6.89 8.26 13.79
N ASP A 157 -7.84 8.69 14.59
CA ASP A 157 -8.84 9.71 14.26
C ASP A 157 -8.69 11.00 15.09
N MET A 158 -7.63 11.07 15.90
CA MET A 158 -7.34 12.24 16.74
C MET A 158 -5.92 12.75 16.54
N ARG A 159 -5.70 14.06 16.76
CA ARG A 159 -4.36 14.66 16.75
C ARG A 159 -3.39 13.96 17.69
N HIS A 160 -3.88 13.48 18.83
CA HIS A 160 -3.07 12.75 19.81
C HIS A 160 -2.43 11.48 19.21
N ASP A 161 -3.12 10.79 18.29
CA ASP A 161 -2.59 9.61 17.59
C ASP A 161 -1.48 10.01 16.63
N ILE A 162 -1.70 11.11 15.91
CA ILE A 162 -0.73 11.65 14.96
C ILE A 162 0.52 12.14 15.70
N ASP A 163 0.35 12.86 16.80
CA ASP A 163 1.47 13.34 17.63
C ASP A 163 2.26 12.16 18.23
N ALA A 164 1.57 11.12 18.69
CA ALA A 164 2.20 9.91 19.21
C ALA A 164 3.00 9.17 18.10
N GLY A 165 2.41 9.02 16.91
CA GLY A 165 3.09 8.38 15.78
C GLY A 165 4.33 9.17 15.35
N LYS A 166 4.24 10.50 15.27
CA LYS A 166 5.38 11.37 14.94
C LYS A 166 6.49 11.29 15.97
N ALA A 167 6.13 11.32 17.26
CA ALA A 167 7.11 11.20 18.33
C ALA A 167 7.90 9.89 18.23
N ALA A 168 7.27 8.81 17.77
CA ALA A 168 7.89 7.50 17.56
C ALA A 168 8.56 7.32 16.17
N GLY A 169 8.41 8.30 15.27
CA GLY A 169 8.97 8.23 13.92
C GLY A 169 8.29 7.21 13.00
N VAL A 170 7.05 6.81 13.32
CA VAL A 170 6.24 5.93 12.46
C VAL A 170 5.44 6.75 11.45
N VAL A 171 5.00 6.11 10.36
CA VAL A 171 4.09 6.73 9.40
C VAL A 171 2.73 6.98 10.07
N THR A 172 2.23 8.21 9.97
CA THR A 172 0.96 8.63 10.59
C THR A 172 -0.16 8.73 9.57
N ILE A 173 -1.26 8.04 9.85
CA ILE A 173 -2.45 8.03 9.00
C ILE A 173 -3.65 8.51 9.80
N ALA A 174 -4.18 9.67 9.45
CA ALA A 174 -5.39 10.20 10.05
C ALA A 174 -6.63 9.72 9.28
N THR A 175 -7.66 9.27 10.00
CA THR A 175 -8.98 8.92 9.42
C THR A 175 -10.05 9.89 9.90
N CYS A 176 -10.96 10.31 9.00
CA CYS A 176 -12.04 11.26 9.30
C CYS A 176 -13.30 10.58 9.86
N THR A 177 -13.20 9.36 10.35
CA THR A 177 -14.35 8.55 10.78
C THR A 177 -14.78 8.82 12.22
N GLY A 178 -13.93 9.45 13.04
CA GLY A 178 -14.11 9.48 14.49
C GLY A 178 -14.38 10.85 15.12
N TYR A 179 -13.60 11.17 16.12
CA TYR A 179 -13.85 12.27 17.07
C TYR A 179 -13.47 13.64 16.52
N GLU A 180 -12.36 13.77 15.80
CA GLU A 180 -11.92 15.04 15.23
C GLU A 180 -12.26 15.15 13.74
N ASN A 181 -12.48 16.36 13.26
CA ASN A 181 -12.74 16.64 11.85
C ASN A 181 -11.44 16.79 11.05
N ALA A 182 -11.54 16.74 9.72
CA ALA A 182 -10.39 16.82 8.82
C ALA A 182 -9.54 18.09 9.03
N GLU A 183 -10.17 19.25 9.27
CA GLU A 183 -9.46 20.50 9.48
C GLU A 183 -8.58 20.44 10.73
N THR A 184 -9.12 19.91 11.82
CA THR A 184 -8.40 19.70 13.08
C THR A 184 -7.25 18.70 12.90
N LEU A 185 -7.51 17.55 12.24
CA LEU A 185 -6.48 16.54 11.98
C LEU A 185 -5.32 17.07 11.14
N LEU A 186 -5.60 17.91 10.15
CA LEU A 186 -4.57 18.54 9.31
C LEU A 186 -3.63 19.46 10.10
N THR A 187 -4.07 20.03 11.26
CA THR A 187 -3.17 20.84 12.11
C THR A 187 -2.04 20.02 12.72
N ALA A 188 -2.25 18.72 12.91
CA ALA A 188 -1.19 17.79 13.34
C ALA A 188 -0.28 17.32 12.18
N ALA A 189 -0.56 17.72 10.93
CA ALA A 189 0.19 17.41 9.73
C ALA A 189 0.50 15.90 9.59
N PRO A 190 -0.51 15.00 9.51
CA PRO A 190 -0.30 13.58 9.30
C PRO A 190 0.38 13.30 7.95
N ASP A 191 1.10 12.19 7.82
CA ASP A 191 1.68 11.78 6.53
C ASP A 191 0.58 11.47 5.51
N MET A 192 -0.57 10.98 5.96
CA MET A 192 -1.76 10.73 5.13
C MET A 192 -3.03 11.13 5.89
N LEU A 193 -4.00 11.70 5.16
CA LEU A 193 -5.38 11.89 5.63
C LEU A 193 -6.31 11.12 4.69
N VAL A 194 -7.15 10.26 5.26
CA VAL A 194 -8.12 9.45 4.52
C VAL A 194 -9.53 9.66 5.06
N ALA A 195 -10.53 9.55 4.20
CA ALA A 195 -11.93 9.67 4.62
C ALA A 195 -12.33 8.49 5.54
N ASP A 196 -11.88 7.29 5.18
CA ASP A 196 -12.07 6.03 5.89
C ASP A 196 -10.97 5.02 5.50
N LEU A 197 -11.05 3.78 5.97
CA LEU A 197 -10.03 2.76 5.72
C LEU A 197 -10.08 2.12 4.32
N SER A 198 -11.06 2.44 3.47
CA SER A 198 -11.25 1.82 2.15
C SER A 198 -10.06 1.97 1.21
N ARG A 199 -9.32 3.06 1.33
CA ARG A 199 -8.16 3.36 0.47
C ARG A 199 -6.84 2.78 0.96
N LEU A 200 -6.77 2.34 2.22
CA LEU A 200 -5.53 1.85 2.80
C LEU A 200 -4.97 0.59 2.13
N PRO A 201 -5.78 -0.37 1.63
CA PRO A 201 -5.25 -1.48 0.85
C PRO A 201 -4.38 -1.03 -0.33
N VAL A 202 -4.82 0.02 -1.04
CA VAL A 202 -4.07 0.58 -2.18
C VAL A 202 -2.86 1.38 -1.71
N LEU A 203 -3.02 2.24 -0.70
CA LEU A 203 -1.96 3.12 -0.21
C LEU A 203 -0.84 2.34 0.49
N LEU A 204 -1.18 1.34 1.31
CA LEU A 204 -0.21 0.54 2.07
C LEU A 204 0.26 -0.70 1.30
N GLY A 205 -0.45 -1.12 0.27
CA GLY A 205 -0.03 -2.18 -0.64
C GLY A 205 1.32 -1.88 -1.29
N GLY A 206 1.85 -0.69 -0.97
CA GLY A 206 2.89 -0.05 -1.74
C GLY A 206 2.52 -0.20 -3.18
N MET A 207 2.30 0.77 -4.02
CA MET A 207 1.92 0.57 -5.39
C MET A 207 2.44 -0.74 -6.04
N GLN A 208 2.21 -1.89 -5.42
CA GLN A 208 1.66 -3.03 -6.05
C GLN A 208 0.16 -2.70 -6.21
N VAL A 209 -0.14 -1.73 -7.05
CA VAL A 209 -1.13 -2.03 -8.05
C VAL A 209 -0.74 -3.45 -8.43
N ARG A 210 -1.54 -4.46 -8.08
CA ARG A 210 -1.48 -5.72 -8.80
C ARG A 210 -1.42 -5.25 -10.24
N ASN A 211 -0.29 -5.48 -10.89
CA ASN A 211 -0.17 -5.27 -12.32
C ASN A 211 -1.24 -6.09 -13.08
N ASP A 212 -2.06 -6.80 -12.35
CA ASP A 212 -3.16 -7.66 -12.77
C ASP A 212 -4.46 -6.89 -13.06
N ALA A 213 -4.60 -5.64 -12.59
CA ALA A 213 -5.80 -4.83 -12.85
C ALA A 213 -5.71 -4.00 -14.14
N MET A 214 -4.51 -3.76 -14.66
CA MET A 214 -4.29 -3.02 -15.90
C MET A 214 -3.18 -3.65 -16.73
N PRO A 215 -3.31 -3.66 -18.07
CA PRO A 215 -2.23 -4.06 -18.95
C PRO A 215 -0.98 -3.23 -18.72
N VAL A 216 0.17 -3.87 -18.68
CA VAL A 216 1.46 -3.21 -18.54
C VAL A 216 1.98 -2.84 -19.92
N ALA A 217 2.11 -1.55 -20.20
CA ALA A 217 2.72 -1.09 -21.43
C ALA A 217 4.24 -1.35 -21.42
N THR A 218 4.73 -2.02 -22.43
CA THR A 218 6.15 -2.32 -22.64
C THR A 218 6.57 -1.97 -24.06
N VAL A 219 7.85 -1.73 -24.23
CA VAL A 219 8.49 -1.55 -25.55
C VAL A 219 9.48 -2.65 -25.80
N GLY A 220 9.66 -3.05 -27.05
CA GLY A 220 10.69 -3.99 -27.46
C GLY A 220 11.06 -3.78 -28.93
N ALA A 221 12.30 -4.11 -29.29
CA ALA A 221 12.75 -3.97 -30.66
C ALA A 221 13.39 -5.24 -31.21
N LEU A 222 13.02 -5.55 -32.44
CA LEU A 222 13.80 -6.45 -33.33
C LEU A 222 14.98 -5.64 -33.86
N ILE A 223 16.17 -5.87 -33.29
CA ILE A 223 17.37 -5.11 -33.63
C ILE A 223 18.14 -5.85 -34.74
N LEU A 224 18.49 -5.13 -35.80
CA LEU A 224 19.25 -5.65 -36.90
C LEU A 224 20.68 -5.10 -36.89
N ASN A 225 21.66 -5.98 -37.14
CA ASN A 225 23.03 -5.58 -37.46
C ASN A 225 23.16 -5.28 -38.95
N ARG A 226 24.37 -4.88 -39.40
CA ARG A 226 24.66 -4.56 -40.81
C ARG A 226 24.53 -5.77 -41.74
N ALA A 227 24.70 -6.98 -41.21
CA ALA A 227 24.53 -8.20 -41.99
C ALA A 227 23.06 -8.62 -42.16
N GLY A 228 22.12 -7.87 -41.55
CA GLY A 228 20.70 -8.19 -41.52
C GLY A 228 20.34 -9.29 -40.51
N GLU A 229 21.25 -9.66 -39.61
CA GLU A 229 20.98 -10.61 -38.55
C GLU A 229 20.25 -9.93 -37.39
N MET A 230 19.33 -10.68 -36.75
CA MET A 230 18.49 -10.22 -35.65
C MET A 230 19.13 -10.56 -34.30
N LEU A 231 19.11 -9.60 -33.37
CA LEU A 231 19.49 -9.86 -31.99
C LEU A 231 18.35 -10.55 -31.25
N LEU A 232 18.64 -11.72 -30.70
CA LEU A 232 17.79 -12.43 -29.79
C LEU A 232 18.49 -12.55 -28.42
N ILE A 233 17.75 -12.34 -27.33
CA ILE A 233 18.22 -12.57 -25.98
C ILE A 233 17.39 -13.66 -25.31
N ARG A 234 17.99 -14.40 -24.39
CA ARG A 234 17.31 -15.42 -23.59
C ARG A 234 17.20 -14.99 -22.16
N THR A 235 15.98 -14.97 -21.62
CA THR A 235 15.72 -14.49 -20.27
C THR A 235 15.01 -15.53 -19.40
N HIS A 236 15.23 -15.49 -18.07
CA HIS A 236 14.50 -16.33 -17.11
C HIS A 236 12.98 -16.05 -17.14
N LYS A 237 12.61 -14.80 -17.27
CA LYS A 237 11.19 -14.33 -17.18
C LYS A 237 10.30 -15.00 -18.23
N TRP A 238 10.85 -15.36 -19.40
CA TRP A 238 10.18 -16.02 -20.52
C TRP A 238 10.52 -17.52 -20.62
N SER A 239 10.63 -18.20 -19.46
CA SER A 239 10.87 -19.64 -19.38
C SER A 239 12.08 -20.11 -20.22
N HIS A 240 13.15 -19.31 -20.20
CA HIS A 240 14.38 -19.54 -20.93
C HIS A 240 14.24 -19.55 -22.48
N ARG A 241 13.14 -19.00 -23.00
CA ARG A 241 12.97 -18.85 -24.46
C ARG A 241 13.69 -17.62 -24.98
N TRP A 242 13.96 -17.66 -26.29
CA TRP A 242 14.53 -16.55 -27.01
C TRP A 242 13.47 -15.48 -27.31
N GLY A 243 13.82 -14.22 -27.16
CA GLY A 243 12.96 -13.09 -27.45
C GLY A 243 13.75 -11.85 -27.83
N ILE A 244 13.05 -10.78 -28.12
CA ILE A 244 13.65 -9.47 -28.33
C ILE A 244 13.95 -8.78 -27.01
N PRO A 245 14.98 -7.91 -26.93
CA PRO A 245 15.20 -7.05 -25.76
C PRO A 245 14.13 -5.97 -25.66
N GLY A 246 13.88 -5.50 -24.43
CA GLY A 246 12.91 -4.47 -24.13
C GLY A 246 12.30 -4.60 -22.74
N GLY A 247 11.56 -3.57 -22.32
CA GLY A 247 11.01 -3.51 -20.99
C GLY A 247 9.86 -2.55 -20.81
N LYS A 248 9.61 -2.10 -19.57
CA LYS A 248 8.45 -1.30 -19.20
C LYS A 248 8.66 0.18 -19.52
N ILE A 249 7.59 0.81 -19.97
CA ILE A 249 7.54 2.28 -20.05
C ILE A 249 7.38 2.83 -18.63
N LYS A 250 8.27 3.72 -18.20
CA LYS A 250 8.17 4.42 -16.91
C LYS A 250 7.27 5.65 -17.06
N ARG A 251 6.67 6.07 -15.95
CA ARG A 251 5.82 7.26 -15.95
C ARG A 251 6.62 8.49 -16.39
N GLY A 252 6.13 9.19 -17.43
CA GLY A 252 6.76 10.40 -17.96
C GLY A 252 7.74 10.16 -19.11
N GLU A 253 8.01 8.91 -19.49
CA GLU A 253 8.79 8.58 -20.69
C GLU A 253 7.90 8.51 -21.93
N THR A 254 8.43 8.90 -23.08
CA THR A 254 7.86 8.51 -24.36
C THR A 254 8.17 7.05 -24.66
N CYS A 255 7.45 6.42 -25.59
CA CYS A 255 7.72 5.04 -25.98
C CYS A 255 9.14 4.87 -26.58
N GLU A 256 9.60 5.86 -27.32
CA GLU A 256 10.93 5.84 -27.94
C GLU A 256 12.04 6.02 -26.90
N ASP A 257 11.89 6.95 -25.95
CA ASP A 257 12.84 7.13 -24.85
C ASP A 257 12.95 5.87 -23.99
N ALA A 258 11.80 5.23 -23.68
CA ALA A 258 11.76 3.97 -22.94
C ALA A 258 12.48 2.85 -23.71
N LEU A 259 12.26 2.76 -25.03
CA LEU A 259 12.92 1.77 -25.87
C LEU A 259 14.45 1.96 -25.86
N ILE A 260 14.92 3.17 -26.12
CA ILE A 260 16.35 3.50 -26.14
C ILE A 260 16.99 3.15 -24.80
N ARG A 261 16.34 3.52 -23.69
CA ARG A 261 16.83 3.23 -22.34
C ARG A 261 16.89 1.73 -22.06
N GLU A 262 15.81 0.99 -22.30
CA GLU A 262 15.75 -0.45 -22.03
C GLU A 262 16.80 -1.22 -22.87
N ILE A 263 16.94 -0.88 -24.16
CA ILE A 263 17.94 -1.52 -25.01
C ILE A 263 19.36 -1.21 -24.53
N ALA A 264 19.64 0.02 -24.14
CA ALA A 264 20.93 0.40 -23.57
C ALA A 264 21.21 -0.34 -22.25
N GLU A 265 20.19 -0.46 -21.36
CA GLU A 265 20.31 -1.14 -20.06
C GLU A 265 20.52 -2.66 -20.22
N GLU A 266 19.82 -3.31 -21.17
CA GLU A 266 19.87 -4.78 -21.34
C GLU A 266 21.01 -5.26 -22.24
N THR A 267 21.47 -4.45 -23.20
CA THR A 267 22.39 -4.89 -24.25
C THR A 267 23.59 -4.00 -24.50
N ALA A 268 23.65 -2.81 -23.88
CA ALA A 268 24.61 -1.74 -24.12
C ALA A 268 24.64 -1.22 -25.56
N LEU A 269 23.61 -1.51 -26.38
CA LEU A 269 23.53 -1.04 -27.75
C LEU A 269 22.86 0.34 -27.85
N ALA A 270 23.35 1.16 -28.77
CA ALA A 270 22.65 2.34 -29.26
C ALA A 270 21.92 2.01 -30.56
N LEU A 271 20.74 2.61 -30.72
CA LEU A 271 19.84 2.36 -31.84
C LEU A 271 19.83 3.53 -32.81
N ARG A 272 19.56 3.21 -34.09
CA ARG A 272 19.19 4.13 -35.16
C ARG A 272 18.05 3.58 -36.01
N ASP A 273 17.44 4.40 -36.79
CA ASP A 273 16.36 4.02 -37.73
C ASP A 273 15.25 3.23 -37.03
N ILE A 274 14.76 3.77 -35.87
CA ILE A 274 13.72 3.16 -35.07
C ILE A 274 12.38 3.31 -35.78
N GLU A 275 11.73 2.20 -36.12
CA GLU A 275 10.44 2.18 -36.79
C GLU A 275 9.43 1.38 -35.99
N PHE A 276 8.25 1.99 -35.72
CA PHE A 276 7.14 1.31 -35.02
C PHE A 276 6.50 0.27 -35.95
N VAL A 277 6.36 -0.97 -35.46
CA VAL A 277 5.76 -2.06 -36.21
C VAL A 277 4.32 -2.31 -35.80
N MET A 278 4.07 -2.62 -34.54
CA MET A 278 2.72 -2.99 -34.10
C MET A 278 2.54 -2.86 -32.57
N VAL A 279 1.28 -2.74 -32.15
CA VAL A 279 0.87 -3.08 -30.80
C VAL A 279 0.38 -4.52 -30.78
N GLN A 280 0.76 -5.26 -29.76
CA GLN A 280 0.35 -6.64 -29.57
C GLN A 280 -0.19 -6.83 -28.15
N ASP A 281 -1.41 -7.35 -28.05
CA ASP A 281 -1.94 -7.84 -26.78
C ASP A 281 -1.27 -9.16 -26.42
N CYS A 282 -0.74 -9.25 -25.20
CA CYS A 282 -0.12 -10.45 -24.66
C CYS A 282 -0.77 -10.77 -23.31
N ILE A 283 -1.86 -11.54 -23.37
CA ILE A 283 -2.74 -11.85 -22.23
C ILE A 283 -2.38 -13.24 -21.73
N GLU A 284 -2.00 -13.36 -20.45
CA GLU A 284 -1.68 -14.61 -19.76
C GLU A 284 -0.77 -15.53 -20.58
N PRO A 285 0.38 -15.05 -21.09
CA PRO A 285 1.25 -15.90 -21.90
C PRO A 285 1.76 -17.09 -21.07
N PRO A 286 1.54 -18.33 -21.51
CA PRO A 286 1.92 -19.53 -20.76
C PRO A 286 3.45 -19.67 -20.58
N GLU A 287 4.20 -18.96 -21.38
CA GLU A 287 5.67 -18.95 -21.35
C GLU A 287 6.24 -17.95 -20.33
N PHE A 288 5.44 -17.03 -19.81
CA PHE A 288 5.87 -16.07 -18.82
C PHE A 288 5.66 -16.64 -17.40
N GLN A 289 6.64 -16.49 -16.52
CA GLN A 289 6.67 -17.19 -15.23
C GLN A 289 5.57 -16.78 -14.22
N ARG A 290 4.81 -15.74 -14.52
CA ARG A 290 3.72 -15.25 -13.66
C ARG A 290 2.56 -14.75 -14.50
N SER A 291 1.35 -14.70 -13.91
CA SER A 291 0.18 -14.05 -14.52
C SER A 291 0.52 -12.63 -14.96
N ALA A 292 0.25 -12.29 -16.20
CA ALA A 292 0.54 -10.97 -16.75
C ALA A 292 -0.33 -10.64 -17.97
N HIS A 293 -0.67 -9.35 -18.11
CA HIS A 293 -1.26 -8.79 -19.31
C HIS A 293 -0.38 -7.65 -19.79
N PHE A 294 0.25 -7.79 -20.96
CA PHE A 294 1.11 -6.78 -21.56
C PHE A 294 0.46 -6.17 -22.81
N LEU A 295 0.66 -4.87 -22.98
CA LEU A 295 0.55 -4.18 -24.26
C LEU A 295 1.97 -3.98 -24.79
N LEU A 296 2.36 -4.79 -25.77
CA LEU A 296 3.71 -4.78 -26.34
C LEU A 296 3.74 -3.80 -27.51
N LEU A 297 4.43 -2.67 -27.35
CA LEU A 297 4.71 -1.74 -28.45
C LEU A 297 6.02 -2.19 -29.09
N ASN A 298 5.91 -2.80 -30.25
CA ASN A 298 6.99 -3.47 -30.94
C ASN A 298 7.57 -2.60 -32.06
N TYR A 299 8.89 -2.56 -32.12
CA TYR A 299 9.68 -1.79 -33.08
C TYR A 299 10.64 -2.69 -33.84
N VAL A 300 11.13 -2.21 -34.99
CA VAL A 300 12.34 -2.64 -35.66
C VAL A 300 13.35 -1.51 -35.57
N ALA A 301 14.61 -1.82 -35.36
CA ALA A 301 15.67 -0.82 -35.27
C ALA A 301 17.00 -1.43 -35.79
N HIS A 302 17.98 -0.56 -36.04
CA HIS A 302 19.32 -0.96 -36.40
C HIS A 302 20.34 -0.56 -35.35
N CYS A 303 21.44 -1.31 -35.22
CA CYS A 303 22.58 -0.86 -34.42
C CYS A 303 23.10 0.47 -34.95
N ALA A 304 23.38 1.42 -34.07
CA ALA A 304 23.92 2.72 -34.47
C ALA A 304 25.37 2.62 -34.96
N ASP A 305 26.16 1.68 -34.42
CA ASP A 305 27.53 1.39 -34.81
C ASP A 305 27.73 -0.12 -34.90
N ASP A 306 28.32 -0.56 -36.04
CA ASP A 306 28.57 -1.97 -36.35
C ASP A 306 29.67 -2.58 -35.47
N GLN A 307 30.44 -1.77 -34.74
CA GLN A 307 31.50 -2.23 -33.83
C GLN A 307 31.03 -2.39 -32.40
N GLN A 308 29.77 -2.04 -32.12
CA GLN A 308 29.21 -2.21 -30.75
C GLN A 308 29.15 -3.70 -30.40
N GLN A 309 29.62 -4.00 -29.19
CA GLN A 309 29.49 -5.31 -28.59
C GLN A 309 28.29 -5.39 -27.69
N VAL A 310 27.50 -6.46 -27.78
CA VAL A 310 26.42 -6.73 -26.86
C VAL A 310 27.00 -7.04 -25.48
N VAL A 311 26.62 -6.27 -24.48
CA VAL A 311 26.94 -6.52 -23.07
C VAL A 311 25.62 -6.69 -22.33
N LEU A 312 25.33 -7.92 -21.92
CA LEU A 312 24.08 -8.25 -21.22
C LEU A 312 24.15 -7.81 -19.75
N ASN A 313 23.04 -7.36 -19.23
CA ASN A 313 22.83 -7.18 -17.79
C ASN A 313 22.44 -8.51 -17.10
N GLU A 314 22.11 -8.44 -15.81
CA GLU A 314 21.74 -9.63 -14.99
C GLU A 314 20.38 -10.27 -15.40
N GLU A 315 19.56 -9.60 -16.20
CA GLU A 315 18.24 -10.08 -16.62
C GLU A 315 18.32 -11.09 -17.79
N ALA A 316 19.35 -11.00 -18.60
CA ALA A 316 19.55 -11.85 -19.77
C ALA A 316 20.67 -12.87 -19.55
N GLN A 317 20.44 -14.12 -19.97
CA GLN A 317 21.36 -15.24 -19.79
C GLN A 317 22.33 -15.43 -20.98
N ALA A 318 21.86 -15.11 -22.17
CA ALA A 318 22.60 -15.30 -23.42
C ALA A 318 22.01 -14.41 -24.52
N PHE A 319 22.83 -14.13 -25.54
CA PHE A 319 22.37 -13.50 -26.77
C PHE A 319 22.89 -14.23 -27.98
N GLN A 320 22.23 -14.06 -29.14
CA GLN A 320 22.65 -14.53 -30.45
C GLN A 320 22.26 -13.54 -31.54
N TRP A 321 23.12 -13.37 -32.51
CA TRP A 321 22.79 -12.74 -33.78
C TRP A 321 22.47 -13.83 -34.78
N LEU A 322 21.26 -13.82 -35.36
CA LEU A 322 20.79 -14.88 -36.25
C LEU A 322 20.14 -14.28 -37.49
N PRO A 323 20.44 -14.83 -38.67
CA PRO A 323 19.65 -14.54 -39.88
C PRO A 323 18.22 -15.07 -39.71
N LEU A 324 17.26 -14.51 -40.45
CA LEU A 324 15.84 -14.81 -40.34
C LEU A 324 15.55 -16.32 -40.34
N ALA A 325 16.15 -17.06 -41.23
CA ALA A 325 15.91 -18.50 -41.38
C ALA A 325 16.28 -19.29 -40.11
N ASP A 326 17.34 -18.90 -39.42
CA ASP A 326 17.82 -19.55 -38.20
C ASP A 326 17.09 -19.04 -36.97
N ALA A 327 16.75 -17.75 -36.94
CA ALA A 327 15.93 -17.16 -35.87
C ALA A 327 14.56 -17.85 -35.73
N LEU A 328 13.95 -18.26 -36.83
CA LEU A 328 12.67 -18.99 -36.81
C LEU A 328 12.78 -20.46 -36.34
N ARG A 329 14.00 -21.01 -36.25
CA ARG A 329 14.25 -22.40 -35.80
C ARG A 329 14.53 -22.52 -34.32
N VAL A 330 14.93 -21.43 -33.64
CA VAL A 330 15.15 -21.45 -32.20
C VAL A 330 13.82 -21.40 -31.43
N ASP A 331 13.84 -21.78 -30.15
CA ASP A 331 12.66 -21.75 -29.30
C ASP A 331 12.31 -20.32 -28.91
N LEU A 332 11.63 -19.60 -29.80
CA LEU A 332 11.15 -18.23 -29.60
C LEU A 332 9.94 -18.19 -28.67
N ASN A 333 9.85 -17.18 -27.85
CA ASN A 333 8.57 -16.84 -27.21
C ASN A 333 7.54 -16.40 -28.26
N MET A 334 6.27 -16.58 -27.95
CA MET A 334 5.19 -16.33 -28.92
C MET A 334 5.14 -14.86 -29.38
N PRO A 335 5.28 -13.83 -28.51
CA PRO A 335 5.27 -12.43 -28.96
C PRO A 335 6.36 -12.13 -30.01
N THR A 336 7.57 -12.59 -29.78
CA THR A 336 8.68 -12.40 -30.73
C THR A 336 8.42 -13.10 -32.10
N ARG A 337 7.86 -14.31 -32.05
CA ARG A 337 7.50 -15.02 -33.27
C ARG A 337 6.46 -14.25 -34.11
N ILE A 338 5.46 -13.68 -33.45
CA ILE A 338 4.43 -12.86 -34.12
C ILE A 338 5.05 -11.59 -34.71
N LEU A 339 5.91 -10.90 -33.94
CA LEU A 339 6.60 -9.70 -34.45
C LEU A 339 7.45 -9.98 -35.67
N ILE A 340 8.26 -11.04 -35.67
CA ILE A 340 9.08 -11.45 -36.83
C ILE A 340 8.17 -11.69 -38.04
N GLY A 341 7.06 -12.40 -37.86
CA GLY A 341 6.10 -12.63 -38.94
C GLY A 341 5.53 -11.35 -39.55
N GLU A 342 5.23 -10.36 -38.71
CA GLU A 342 4.74 -9.04 -39.15
C GLU A 342 5.84 -8.25 -39.87
N CYS A 343 7.09 -8.29 -39.37
CA CYS A 343 8.23 -7.65 -40.04
C CYS A 343 8.49 -8.25 -41.43
N VAL A 344 8.39 -9.56 -41.57
CA VAL A 344 8.50 -10.26 -42.92
C VAL A 344 7.36 -9.80 -43.81
N ARG A 345 6.13 -9.79 -43.34
CA ARG A 345 4.96 -9.36 -44.12
C ARG A 345 5.10 -7.91 -44.64
N ARG A 346 5.74 -7.04 -43.88
CA ARG A 346 5.99 -5.63 -44.27
C ARG A 346 7.28 -5.45 -45.09
N GLY A 347 8.08 -6.47 -45.28
CA GLY A 347 9.37 -6.38 -45.95
C GLY A 347 10.47 -5.65 -45.21
N LEU A 348 10.34 -5.58 -43.84
CA LEU A 348 11.31 -4.95 -42.95
C LEU A 348 12.49 -5.86 -42.63
N VAL A 349 12.33 -7.17 -42.81
CA VAL A 349 13.36 -8.21 -42.70
C VAL A 349 13.20 -9.24 -43.80
N SER A 350 14.32 -9.83 -44.24
CA SER A 350 14.36 -10.77 -45.37
C SER A 350 15.29 -11.97 -45.12
#